data_dab0f26e3ef8878e7603aa98916b618a
#
_entry.id   dab0f26e3ef8878e7603aa98916b618a
#
_cell.length_a   1.000
_cell.length_b   1.000
_cell.length_c   1.000
_cell.angle_alpha   90.00
_cell.angle_beta   90.00
_cell.angle_gamma   90.00
#
_symmetry.space_group_name_H-M   'P 1'
#
loop_
_entity.id
_entity.type
_entity.pdbx_description
1 polymer ?
#
loop_
_entity_poly.entity_id
_entity_poly.type
_entity_poly.pdbx_seq_one_letter_code
_entity_poly.pdbx_strand_id
1 'polypeptide(L)'
;MSAEQYLVDNRAGWRLAMSRTRPTGHAPHAARPVLIVPGYGMNSYIFGFHPRGPSMVECFSARGLEVWTVDLRGQGRSIRARGNNRYGLADLAIEDLGAAIAHVLANTETGAKTLDIIGCSLGTALSFAHVASVPNAPVHALVSMAGLVTWKGAHPVVRFAFGSPRLVGMMRLRNTRHLARFALPAVAKIAPSLLSVYLNHQSTDLTQASKMVQTVEDPHPVINREIAEWIKRGDLVVRGVNVSKKLPELKHPFFCVVANDDGIVLPVTSRHTYDAIGSETKRLLLVGDPDQPIAHADLFLCTGAQTRIFAPVADFLLEV
;
A
#
# COMPACT_ATOMS: atom_id res chain seq x y z
N MET A 1 -15.75 7.81 14.31
CA MET A 1 -15.09 6.58 14.83
C MET A 1 -13.81 6.95 15.55
N SER A 2 -13.55 6.43 16.75
CA SER A 2 -12.27 6.60 17.43
C SER A 2 -11.38 5.40 17.09
N ALA A 3 -10.29 5.64 16.36
CA ALA A 3 -9.26 4.64 16.15
C ALA A 3 -8.34 4.60 17.36
N GLU A 4 -8.05 3.41 17.87
CA GLU A 4 -7.03 3.21 18.90
C GLU A 4 -5.65 3.34 18.28
N GLN A 5 -4.74 3.99 19.01
CA GLN A 5 -3.39 4.28 18.53
C GLN A 5 -2.36 3.53 19.34
N TYR A 6 -1.36 2.98 18.63
CA TYR A 6 -0.27 2.20 19.24
C TYR A 6 1.09 2.68 18.73
N LEU A 7 2.11 2.52 19.54
CA LEU A 7 3.52 2.63 19.16
C LEU A 7 4.19 1.28 19.43
N VAL A 8 4.46 0.54 18.39
CA VAL A 8 4.93 -0.85 18.43
C VAL A 8 6.43 -0.91 18.20
N ASP A 9 7.19 -1.41 19.17
CA ASP A 9 8.63 -1.60 19.02
C ASP A 9 8.91 -2.73 18.01
N ASN A 10 9.60 -2.39 16.91
CA ASN A 10 10.02 -3.35 15.90
C ASN A 10 11.31 -4.12 16.26
N ARG A 11 11.86 -3.89 17.47
CA ARG A 11 13.12 -4.44 17.96
C ARG A 11 14.36 -4.08 17.13
N ALA A 12 14.18 -3.29 16.07
CA ALA A 12 15.22 -2.80 15.17
C ALA A 12 15.44 -1.27 15.30
N GLY A 13 15.05 -0.70 16.44
CA GLY A 13 15.29 0.69 16.80
C GLY A 13 14.21 1.67 16.35
N TRP A 14 13.03 1.19 15.97
CA TRP A 14 11.88 2.04 15.66
C TRP A 14 10.64 1.62 16.46
N ARG A 15 9.79 2.61 16.72
CA ARG A 15 8.43 2.40 17.18
C ARG A 15 7.48 2.72 16.03
N LEU A 16 6.84 1.70 15.50
CA LEU A 16 5.88 1.82 14.41
C LEU A 16 4.56 2.37 14.93
N ALA A 17 4.04 3.42 14.29
CA ALA A 17 2.71 3.89 14.60
C ALA A 17 1.67 3.00 13.92
N MET A 18 0.75 2.49 14.70
CA MET A 18 -0.35 1.66 14.22
C MET A 18 -1.68 2.20 14.72
N SER A 19 -2.72 1.97 13.95
CA SER A 19 -4.10 2.30 14.36
C SER A 19 -4.99 1.08 14.20
N ARG A 20 -5.89 0.90 15.15
CA ARG A 20 -6.95 -0.11 15.11
C ARG A 20 -8.31 0.56 15.03
N THR A 21 -9.15 0.11 14.09
CA THR A 21 -10.55 0.48 13.99
C THR A 21 -11.39 -0.79 14.13
N ARG A 22 -12.23 -0.82 15.16
CA ARG A 22 -13.13 -1.94 15.43
C ARG A 22 -14.25 -2.02 14.39
N PRO A 23 -14.81 -3.22 14.15
CA PRO A 23 -16.05 -3.35 13.40
C PRO A 23 -17.15 -2.46 13.96
N THR A 24 -17.96 -1.89 13.06
CA THR A 24 -19.11 -1.04 13.43
C THR A 24 -20.39 -1.57 12.79
N GLY A 25 -21.52 -1.30 13.42
CA GLY A 25 -22.83 -1.74 12.92
C GLY A 25 -23.18 -3.18 13.31
N HIS A 26 -24.17 -3.74 12.63
CA HIS A 26 -24.73 -5.07 12.90
C HIS A 26 -24.25 -6.15 11.92
N ALA A 27 -23.28 -5.83 11.07
CA ALA A 27 -22.72 -6.82 10.14
C ALA A 27 -22.02 -7.94 10.92
N PRO A 28 -22.08 -9.20 10.45
CA PRO A 28 -21.27 -10.28 11.02
C PRO A 28 -19.79 -9.88 11.04
N HIS A 29 -19.12 -10.15 12.17
CA HIS A 29 -17.71 -9.84 12.28
C HIS A 29 -16.88 -10.82 11.45
N ALA A 30 -15.87 -10.30 10.75
CA ALA A 30 -14.91 -11.10 10.03
C ALA A 30 -14.13 -12.04 10.97
N ALA A 31 -13.79 -13.22 10.49
CA ALA A 31 -13.03 -14.20 11.26
C ALA A 31 -11.58 -13.76 11.54
N ARG A 32 -11.05 -12.84 10.76
CA ARG A 32 -9.65 -12.37 10.82
C ARG A 32 -9.54 -10.85 10.79
N PRO A 33 -8.55 -10.27 11.47
CA PRO A 33 -8.22 -8.86 11.33
C PRO A 33 -7.52 -8.59 9.99
N VAL A 34 -7.66 -7.37 9.49
CA VAL A 34 -7.04 -6.90 8.25
C VAL A 34 -5.96 -5.87 8.56
N LEU A 35 -4.75 -6.07 8.04
CA LEU A 35 -3.64 -5.10 8.12
C LEU A 35 -3.44 -4.41 6.78
N ILE A 36 -3.52 -3.08 6.74
CA ILE A 36 -3.27 -2.27 5.54
C ILE A 36 -1.85 -1.72 5.60
N VAL A 37 -1.07 -2.03 4.55
CA VAL A 37 0.35 -1.68 4.42
C VAL A 37 0.51 -0.59 3.36
N PRO A 38 1.06 0.59 3.71
CA PRO A 38 1.20 1.71 2.79
C PRO A 38 2.30 1.48 1.75
N GLY A 39 2.26 2.30 0.69
CA GLY A 39 3.20 2.30 -0.41
C GLY A 39 4.43 3.20 -0.20
N TYR A 40 5.11 3.47 -1.32
CA TYR A 40 6.28 4.34 -1.38
C TYR A 40 5.90 5.82 -1.22
N GLY A 41 6.65 6.52 -0.36
CA GLY A 41 6.46 7.96 -0.16
C GLY A 41 5.12 8.36 0.42
N MET A 42 4.44 7.43 1.10
CA MET A 42 3.14 7.65 1.72
C MET A 42 3.05 7.04 3.11
N ASN A 43 2.09 7.50 3.88
CA ASN A 43 1.71 6.95 5.18
C ASN A 43 0.26 6.46 5.18
N SER A 44 -0.20 5.95 6.31
CA SER A 44 -1.53 5.37 6.48
C SER A 44 -2.69 6.38 6.44
N TYR A 45 -2.43 7.68 6.41
CA TYR A 45 -3.48 8.72 6.41
C TYR A 45 -4.51 8.54 5.30
N ILE A 46 -4.07 8.18 4.08
CA ILE A 46 -4.96 8.03 2.93
C ILE A 46 -6.05 6.97 3.13
N PHE A 47 -5.79 5.95 3.95
CA PHE A 47 -6.74 4.87 4.20
C PHE A 47 -7.89 5.30 5.11
N GLY A 48 -7.63 6.29 5.98
CA GLY A 48 -8.62 6.90 6.86
C GLY A 48 -9.21 8.22 6.33
N PHE A 49 -8.94 8.56 5.07
CA PHE A 49 -9.43 9.79 4.43
C PHE A 49 -10.07 9.50 3.08
N HIS A 50 -11.18 10.19 2.79
CA HIS A 50 -11.78 10.24 1.46
C HIS A 50 -12.38 11.63 1.24
N PRO A 51 -12.22 12.26 0.04
CA PRO A 51 -12.75 13.61 -0.21
C PRO A 51 -14.28 13.67 -0.22
N ARG A 52 -14.93 12.57 -0.62
CA ARG A 52 -16.41 12.47 -0.70
C ARG A 52 -16.90 11.14 -0.13
N GLY A 53 -17.31 11.14 1.12
CA GLY A 53 -17.90 9.99 1.77
C GLY A 53 -16.94 9.20 2.68
N PRO A 54 -17.31 7.99 3.09
CA PRO A 54 -16.51 7.18 3.98
C PRO A 54 -15.17 6.77 3.36
N SER A 55 -14.13 6.77 4.18
CA SER A 55 -12.80 6.26 3.85
C SER A 55 -12.78 4.74 3.72
N MET A 56 -11.69 4.18 3.20
CA MET A 56 -11.51 2.74 3.08
C MET A 56 -11.63 2.03 4.45
N VAL A 57 -10.99 2.58 5.48
CA VAL A 57 -11.07 2.04 6.86
C VAL A 57 -12.51 2.05 7.37
N GLU A 58 -13.26 3.15 7.16
CA GLU A 58 -14.66 3.25 7.58
C GLU A 58 -15.57 2.28 6.83
N CYS A 59 -15.36 2.11 5.51
CA CYS A 59 -16.11 1.14 4.72
C CYS A 59 -15.88 -0.30 5.18
N PHE A 60 -14.65 -0.67 5.46
CA PHE A 60 -14.31 -2.02 5.94
C PHE A 60 -14.84 -2.27 7.34
N SER A 61 -14.67 -1.31 8.25
CA SER A 61 -15.21 -1.38 9.60
C SER A 61 -16.74 -1.54 9.60
N ALA A 62 -17.45 -0.79 8.76
CA ALA A 62 -18.90 -0.89 8.61
C ALA A 62 -19.37 -2.25 8.07
N ARG A 63 -18.48 -2.99 7.39
CA ARG A 63 -18.72 -4.34 6.86
C ARG A 63 -18.28 -5.46 7.81
N GLY A 64 -17.92 -5.13 9.05
CA GLY A 64 -17.59 -6.12 10.06
C GLY A 64 -16.11 -6.51 10.14
N LEU A 65 -15.22 -5.83 9.40
CA LEU A 65 -13.78 -6.08 9.45
C LEU A 65 -13.12 -5.30 10.61
N GLU A 66 -12.29 -5.96 11.39
CA GLU A 66 -11.35 -5.30 12.29
C GLU A 66 -10.15 -4.81 11.48
N VAL A 67 -10.00 -3.49 11.36
CA VAL A 67 -9.03 -2.88 10.45
C VAL A 67 -7.85 -2.30 11.22
N TRP A 68 -6.65 -2.73 10.86
CA TRP A 68 -5.39 -2.19 11.32
C TRP A 68 -4.67 -1.46 10.19
N THR A 69 -4.06 -0.33 10.50
CA THR A 69 -3.15 0.37 9.61
C THR A 69 -1.79 0.52 10.28
N VAL A 70 -0.72 0.55 9.50
CA VAL A 70 0.64 0.74 9.98
C VAL A 70 1.34 1.86 9.21
N ASP A 71 2.10 2.69 9.92
CA ASP A 71 3.16 3.50 9.35
C ASP A 71 4.48 2.73 9.57
N LEU A 72 5.16 2.35 8.49
CA LEU A 72 6.45 1.68 8.59
C LEU A 72 7.54 2.69 9.02
N ARG A 73 8.77 2.23 9.30
CA ARG A 73 9.87 3.14 9.65
C ARG A 73 10.04 4.25 8.61
N GLY A 74 10.17 5.49 9.10
CA GLY A 74 10.28 6.68 8.24
C GLY A 74 8.99 7.17 7.63
N GLN A 75 7.84 6.61 8.00
CA GLN A 75 6.51 7.05 7.56
C GLN A 75 5.69 7.58 8.74
N GLY A 76 4.80 8.51 8.44
CA GLY A 76 3.75 9.00 9.32
C GLY A 76 4.22 9.40 10.71
N ARG A 77 3.68 8.73 11.71
CA ARG A 77 3.97 8.97 13.13
C ARG A 77 4.93 7.95 13.73
N SER A 78 5.54 7.09 12.92
CA SER A 78 6.57 6.16 13.38
C SER A 78 7.83 6.89 13.84
N ILE A 79 8.38 6.49 14.98
CA ILE A 79 9.45 7.20 15.68
C ILE A 79 10.71 6.35 15.71
N ARG A 80 11.83 6.94 15.29
CA ARG A 80 13.13 6.33 15.50
C ARG A 80 13.53 6.45 16.97
N ALA A 81 13.64 5.34 17.65
CA ALA A 81 14.02 5.28 19.06
C ALA A 81 15.55 5.20 19.25
N ARG A 82 16.25 4.50 18.34
CA ARG A 82 17.72 4.31 18.37
C ARG A 82 18.28 3.95 17.00
N GLY A 83 19.59 3.83 16.88
CA GLY A 83 20.26 3.43 15.62
C GLY A 83 20.33 4.56 14.59
N ASN A 84 20.72 4.21 13.38
CA ASN A 84 20.82 5.12 12.24
C ASN A 84 19.53 5.15 11.41
N ASN A 85 19.43 6.13 10.51
CA ASN A 85 18.32 6.23 9.55
C ASN A 85 18.68 5.59 8.20
N ARG A 86 19.23 4.38 8.23
CA ARG A 86 19.61 3.67 7.00
C ARG A 86 18.90 2.32 6.97
N TYR A 87 17.95 2.16 6.07
CA TYR A 87 17.12 0.98 5.93
C TYR A 87 16.70 0.78 4.47
N GLY A 88 16.43 -0.46 4.10
CA GLY A 88 16.01 -0.86 2.77
C GLY A 88 14.68 -1.62 2.77
N LEU A 89 14.30 -2.16 1.60
CA LEU A 89 13.07 -2.93 1.42
C LEU A 89 13.01 -4.15 2.36
N ALA A 90 14.16 -4.78 2.61
CA ALA A 90 14.26 -5.93 3.51
C ALA A 90 13.85 -5.59 4.95
N ASP A 91 14.26 -4.42 5.43
CA ASP A 91 13.95 -3.97 6.79
C ASP A 91 12.46 -3.68 6.94
N LEU A 92 11.84 -3.08 5.91
CA LEU A 92 10.40 -2.83 5.87
C LEU A 92 9.60 -4.15 5.81
N ALA A 93 10.00 -5.05 4.91
CA ALA A 93 9.25 -6.28 4.64
C ALA A 93 9.38 -7.32 5.77
N ILE A 94 10.56 -7.45 6.39
CA ILE A 94 10.82 -8.54 7.34
C ILE A 94 10.68 -8.06 8.78
N GLU A 95 11.29 -6.94 9.12
CA GLU A 95 11.33 -6.47 10.51
C GLU A 95 10.07 -5.69 10.87
N ASP A 96 9.74 -4.65 10.09
CA ASP A 96 8.59 -3.81 10.41
C ASP A 96 7.28 -4.55 10.23
N LEU A 97 7.09 -5.19 9.07
CA LEU A 97 5.86 -5.92 8.80
C LEU A 97 5.70 -7.11 9.74
N GLY A 98 6.80 -7.82 10.07
CA GLY A 98 6.80 -8.89 11.06
C GLY A 98 6.36 -8.41 12.45
N ALA A 99 6.89 -7.26 12.90
CA ALA A 99 6.49 -6.67 14.18
C ALA A 99 5.02 -6.20 14.17
N ALA A 100 4.56 -5.62 13.06
CA ALA A 100 3.17 -5.20 12.90
C ALA A 100 2.22 -6.40 12.93
N ILE A 101 2.50 -7.47 12.20
CA ILE A 101 1.71 -8.72 12.18
C ILE A 101 1.64 -9.33 13.59
N ALA A 102 2.77 -9.45 14.26
CA ALA A 102 2.81 -10.00 15.63
C ALA A 102 1.98 -9.16 16.61
N HIS A 103 2.03 -7.83 16.49
CA HIS A 103 1.23 -6.92 17.31
C HIS A 103 -0.27 -7.06 17.05
N VAL A 104 -0.68 -7.11 15.78
CA VAL A 104 -2.09 -7.31 15.40
C VAL A 104 -2.62 -8.60 16.01
N LEU A 105 -1.92 -9.72 15.82
CA LEU A 105 -2.35 -11.03 16.31
C LEU A 105 -2.37 -11.14 17.83
N ALA A 106 -1.51 -10.38 18.52
CA ALA A 106 -1.51 -10.33 19.99
C ALA A 106 -2.65 -9.48 20.57
N ASN A 107 -3.24 -8.57 19.77
CA ASN A 107 -4.22 -7.58 20.26
C ASN A 107 -5.56 -7.63 19.53
N THR A 108 -5.74 -8.49 18.52
CA THR A 108 -7.01 -8.65 17.82
C THR A 108 -8.10 -9.21 18.74
N GLU A 109 -9.32 -8.72 18.58
CA GLU A 109 -10.51 -9.23 19.26
C GLU A 109 -11.17 -10.40 18.52
N THR A 110 -10.73 -10.68 17.27
CA THR A 110 -11.26 -11.80 16.51
C THR A 110 -10.83 -13.17 17.05
N GLY A 111 -9.77 -13.22 17.86
CA GLY A 111 -9.16 -14.47 18.33
C GLY A 111 -8.40 -15.26 17.26
N ALA A 112 -8.28 -14.72 16.06
CA ALA A 112 -7.60 -15.35 14.91
C ALA A 112 -6.11 -15.56 15.15
N LYS A 113 -5.56 -16.62 14.56
CA LYS A 113 -4.12 -16.92 14.55
C LYS A 113 -3.43 -16.47 13.28
N THR A 114 -4.17 -16.02 12.30
CA THR A 114 -3.73 -15.44 11.04
C THR A 114 -4.46 -14.13 10.78
N LEU A 115 -3.92 -13.30 9.92
CA LEU A 115 -4.54 -12.06 9.47
C LEU A 115 -4.54 -11.97 7.96
N ASP A 116 -5.32 -11.04 7.41
CA ASP A 116 -5.31 -10.70 6.00
C ASP A 116 -4.53 -9.41 5.77
N ILE A 117 -3.78 -9.31 4.66
CA ILE A 117 -3.00 -8.12 4.35
C ILE A 117 -3.53 -7.45 3.07
N ILE A 118 -3.74 -6.13 3.15
CA ILE A 118 -3.94 -5.27 1.99
C ILE A 118 -2.65 -4.49 1.77
N GLY A 119 -1.90 -4.85 0.74
CA GLY A 119 -0.72 -4.12 0.31
C GLY A 119 -1.09 -3.06 -0.73
N CYS A 120 -0.69 -1.81 -0.50
CA CYS A 120 -0.94 -0.71 -1.40
C CYS A 120 0.36 -0.32 -2.11
N SER A 121 0.38 -0.38 -3.46
CA SER A 121 1.56 -0.04 -4.25
C SER A 121 2.81 -0.83 -3.79
N LEU A 122 3.88 -0.15 -3.31
CA LEU A 122 5.05 -0.81 -2.71
C LEU A 122 4.67 -1.73 -1.54
N GLY A 123 3.61 -1.42 -0.78
CA GLY A 123 3.12 -2.27 0.30
C GLY A 123 2.76 -3.69 -0.15
N THR A 124 2.30 -3.86 -1.40
CA THR A 124 2.11 -5.18 -2.01
C THR A 124 3.44 -5.92 -2.11
N ALA A 125 4.47 -5.29 -2.66
CA ALA A 125 5.80 -5.90 -2.79
C ALA A 125 6.38 -6.32 -1.44
N LEU A 126 6.20 -5.47 -0.41
CA LEU A 126 6.64 -5.76 0.97
C LEU A 126 5.88 -6.96 1.56
N SER A 127 4.57 -7.04 1.34
CA SER A 127 3.72 -8.15 1.80
C SER A 127 4.13 -9.48 1.16
N PHE A 128 4.32 -9.47 -0.17
CA PHE A 128 4.82 -10.65 -0.89
C PHE A 128 6.24 -11.03 -0.49
N ALA A 129 7.13 -10.05 -0.26
CA ALA A 129 8.47 -10.30 0.24
C ALA A 129 8.45 -10.94 1.64
N HIS A 130 7.51 -10.52 2.50
CA HIS A 130 7.32 -11.11 3.83
C HIS A 130 6.94 -12.58 3.72
N VAL A 131 5.82 -12.90 3.05
CA VAL A 131 5.33 -14.28 2.96
C VAL A 131 6.27 -15.22 2.19
N ALA A 132 7.03 -14.68 1.23
CA ALA A 132 8.03 -15.46 0.48
C ALA A 132 9.32 -15.74 1.28
N SER A 133 9.62 -14.93 2.30
CA SER A 133 10.89 -14.99 3.04
C SER A 133 10.74 -15.48 4.47
N VAL A 134 9.56 -15.35 5.06
CA VAL A 134 9.28 -15.77 6.45
C VAL A 134 8.53 -17.12 6.43
N PRO A 135 9.16 -18.21 6.87
CA PRO A 135 8.47 -19.50 6.93
C PRO A 135 7.22 -19.44 7.80
N ASN A 136 6.12 -20.00 7.30
CA ASN A 136 4.83 -20.04 8.02
C ASN A 136 4.36 -18.67 8.51
N ALA A 137 4.60 -17.62 7.72
CA ALA A 137 4.08 -16.29 8.02
C ALA A 137 2.57 -16.39 8.30
N PRO A 138 2.07 -15.85 9.44
CA PRO A 138 0.66 -16.02 9.84
C PRO A 138 -0.26 -15.08 9.04
N VAL A 139 -0.16 -15.16 7.73
CA VAL A 139 -0.95 -14.42 6.74
C VAL A 139 -1.86 -15.42 6.02
N HIS A 140 -3.17 -15.13 5.99
CA HIS A 140 -4.14 -15.98 5.31
C HIS A 140 -4.36 -15.51 3.87
N ALA A 141 -4.82 -14.29 3.67
CA ALA A 141 -5.10 -13.74 2.35
C ALA A 141 -4.27 -12.48 2.05
N LEU A 142 -4.04 -12.25 0.77
CA LEU A 142 -3.34 -11.07 0.26
C LEU A 142 -4.25 -10.29 -0.69
N VAL A 143 -4.29 -8.97 -0.51
CA VAL A 143 -4.91 -8.05 -1.45
C VAL A 143 -3.84 -7.09 -1.98
N SER A 144 -3.78 -6.92 -3.29
CA SER A 144 -2.93 -5.95 -3.97
C SER A 144 -3.78 -4.80 -4.49
N MET A 145 -3.53 -3.59 -4.02
CA MET A 145 -4.14 -2.37 -4.58
C MET A 145 -3.08 -1.56 -5.32
N ALA A 146 -3.19 -1.49 -6.64
CA ALA A 146 -2.20 -0.86 -7.53
C ALA A 146 -0.76 -1.33 -7.25
N GLY A 147 -0.60 -2.59 -6.86
CA GLY A 147 0.70 -3.13 -6.45
C GLY A 147 1.36 -3.99 -7.52
N LEU A 148 2.58 -4.40 -7.21
CA LEU A 148 3.41 -5.21 -8.11
C LEU A 148 4.41 -6.05 -7.32
N VAL A 149 4.90 -7.12 -7.98
CA VAL A 149 6.06 -7.90 -7.51
C VAL A 149 7.14 -7.99 -8.58
N THR A 150 6.73 -8.00 -9.85
CA THR A 150 7.64 -8.05 -11.00
C THR A 150 7.38 -6.88 -11.94
N TRP A 151 8.40 -6.11 -12.28
CA TRP A 151 8.27 -5.05 -13.29
C TRP A 151 8.20 -5.65 -14.70
N LYS A 152 7.06 -5.49 -15.39
CA LYS A 152 6.89 -5.85 -16.81
C LYS A 152 6.97 -4.64 -17.75
N GLY A 153 6.95 -3.46 -17.17
CA GLY A 153 7.09 -2.18 -17.83
C GLY A 153 7.02 -1.07 -16.79
N ALA A 154 7.52 0.08 -17.13
CA ALA A 154 7.42 1.28 -16.32
C ALA A 154 7.10 2.48 -17.22
N HIS A 155 6.24 3.36 -16.75
CA HIS A 155 5.91 4.60 -17.43
C HIS A 155 7.19 5.44 -17.68
N PRO A 156 7.31 6.18 -18.80
CA PRO A 156 8.49 6.99 -19.10
C PRO A 156 8.92 7.92 -17.97
N VAL A 157 7.98 8.54 -17.27
CA VAL A 157 8.25 9.38 -16.08
C VAL A 157 8.91 8.58 -14.96
N VAL A 158 8.42 7.37 -14.65
CA VAL A 158 9.00 6.49 -13.63
C VAL A 158 10.39 6.02 -14.05
N ARG A 159 10.56 5.64 -15.34
CA ARG A 159 11.86 5.26 -15.89
C ARG A 159 12.87 6.39 -15.82
N PHE A 160 12.45 7.62 -16.08
CA PHE A 160 13.31 8.80 -15.97
C PHE A 160 13.67 9.08 -14.50
N ALA A 161 12.67 9.10 -13.59
CA ALA A 161 12.86 9.37 -12.18
C ALA A 161 13.78 8.34 -11.49
N PHE A 162 13.71 7.08 -11.89
CA PHE A 162 14.51 5.97 -11.33
C PHE A 162 15.57 5.43 -12.29
N GLY A 163 15.91 6.17 -13.35
CA GLY A 163 16.82 5.73 -14.41
C GLY A 163 18.25 5.41 -13.95
N SER A 164 18.73 6.06 -12.89
CA SER A 164 20.06 5.83 -12.33
C SER A 164 19.98 5.51 -10.83
N PRO A 165 20.18 4.23 -10.43
CA PRO A 165 20.20 3.84 -9.02
C PRO A 165 21.18 4.64 -8.15
N ARG A 166 22.33 5.02 -8.73
CA ARG A 166 23.33 5.82 -8.02
C ARG A 166 22.84 7.24 -7.75
N LEU A 167 22.31 7.93 -8.77
CA LEU A 167 21.82 9.30 -8.63
C LEU A 167 20.61 9.36 -7.68
N VAL A 168 19.64 8.49 -7.86
CA VAL A 168 18.43 8.46 -7.02
C VAL A 168 18.79 8.10 -5.57
N GLY A 169 19.75 7.20 -5.35
CA GLY A 169 20.24 6.84 -4.02
C GLY A 169 21.05 7.95 -3.33
N MET A 170 21.52 8.97 -4.05
CA MET A 170 22.16 10.17 -3.48
C MET A 170 21.15 11.29 -3.18
N MET A 171 19.97 11.27 -3.81
CA MET A 171 18.96 12.31 -3.63
C MET A 171 18.34 12.21 -2.22
N ARG A 172 18.58 13.25 -1.42
CA ARG A 172 17.99 13.43 -0.10
C ARG A 172 16.92 14.51 -0.17
N LEU A 173 15.75 14.16 -0.67
CA LEU A 173 14.61 15.05 -0.61
C LEU A 173 14.11 15.12 0.83
N ARG A 174 13.95 16.32 1.34
CA ARG A 174 13.45 16.60 2.69
C ARG A 174 12.30 17.58 2.60
N ASN A 175 11.36 17.43 3.51
CA ASN A 175 10.17 18.28 3.56
C ASN A 175 9.31 18.21 2.30
N THR A 176 9.27 17.07 1.61
CA THR A 176 8.44 16.86 0.42
C THR A 176 6.96 17.11 0.70
N ARG A 177 6.48 16.75 1.89
CA ARG A 177 5.13 17.10 2.36
C ARG A 177 4.92 18.62 2.39
N HIS A 178 5.91 19.37 2.88
CA HIS A 178 5.80 20.82 2.95
C HIS A 178 5.74 21.42 1.54
N LEU A 179 6.58 20.97 0.62
CA LEU A 179 6.53 21.36 -0.79
C LEU A 179 5.20 20.99 -1.44
N ALA A 180 4.75 19.73 -1.25
CA ALA A 180 3.50 19.22 -1.78
C ALA A 180 2.27 20.01 -1.25
N ARG A 181 2.33 20.54 -0.03
CA ARG A 181 1.25 21.36 0.56
C ARG A 181 0.94 22.60 -0.26
N PHE A 182 1.93 23.18 -0.89
CA PHE A 182 1.75 24.34 -1.77
C PHE A 182 1.60 23.92 -3.23
N ALA A 183 2.39 22.96 -3.68
CA ALA A 183 2.41 22.53 -5.08
C ALA A 183 1.13 21.80 -5.49
N LEU A 184 0.65 20.83 -4.69
CA LEU A 184 -0.50 20.00 -5.08
C LEU A 184 -1.80 20.79 -5.25
N PRO A 185 -2.21 21.68 -4.33
CA PRO A 185 -3.40 22.51 -4.53
C PRO A 185 -3.27 23.49 -5.71
N ALA A 186 -2.05 24.03 -5.94
CA ALA A 186 -1.80 24.91 -7.04
C ALA A 186 -1.90 24.18 -8.39
N VAL A 187 -1.24 23.02 -8.53
CA VAL A 187 -1.30 22.19 -9.74
C VAL A 187 -2.72 21.69 -9.97
N ALA A 188 -3.42 21.23 -8.92
CA ALA A 188 -4.80 20.81 -9.01
C ALA A 188 -5.75 21.88 -9.55
N LYS A 189 -5.45 23.16 -9.28
CA LYS A 189 -6.25 24.29 -9.74
C LYS A 189 -5.86 24.80 -11.14
N ILE A 190 -4.56 24.80 -11.47
CA ILE A 190 -4.03 25.48 -12.68
C ILE A 190 -3.84 24.49 -13.83
N ALA A 191 -3.33 23.30 -13.55
CA ALA A 191 -2.98 22.30 -14.56
C ALA A 191 -3.22 20.87 -14.02
N PRO A 192 -4.48 20.50 -13.71
CA PRO A 192 -4.79 19.22 -13.06
C PRO A 192 -4.38 18.00 -13.89
N SER A 193 -4.30 18.13 -15.22
CA SER A 193 -3.84 17.07 -16.11
C SER A 193 -2.38 16.65 -15.89
N LEU A 194 -1.55 17.50 -15.28
CA LEU A 194 -0.18 17.10 -14.91
C LEU A 194 -0.12 16.05 -13.81
N LEU A 195 -1.22 15.88 -13.07
CA LEU A 195 -1.35 14.85 -12.03
C LEU A 195 -1.77 13.48 -12.59
N SER A 196 -2.20 13.39 -13.85
CA SER A 196 -2.88 12.21 -14.43
C SER A 196 -2.09 10.90 -14.30
N VAL A 197 -0.75 10.96 -14.31
CA VAL A 197 0.12 9.79 -14.06
C VAL A 197 -0.14 9.14 -12.69
N TYR A 198 -0.57 9.95 -11.71
CA TYR A 198 -0.75 9.53 -10.32
C TYR A 198 -2.19 9.65 -9.82
N LEU A 199 -2.90 10.69 -10.23
CA LEU A 199 -4.22 11.07 -9.74
C LEU A 199 -5.01 11.77 -10.86
N ASN A 200 -6.20 11.26 -11.21
CA ASN A 200 -7.05 11.84 -12.25
C ASN A 200 -8.09 12.80 -11.65
N HIS A 201 -8.04 14.07 -12.06
CA HIS A 201 -8.96 15.09 -11.61
C HIS A 201 -10.42 14.90 -12.08
N GLN A 202 -10.65 14.07 -13.10
CA GLN A 202 -12.00 13.73 -13.56
C GLN A 202 -12.66 12.70 -12.66
N SER A 203 -11.88 11.83 -12.05
CA SER A 203 -12.34 10.74 -11.19
C SER A 203 -12.29 11.09 -9.70
N THR A 204 -11.37 11.98 -9.29
CA THR A 204 -11.15 12.35 -7.88
C THR A 204 -11.42 13.83 -7.64
N ASP A 205 -12.15 14.12 -6.56
CA ASP A 205 -12.42 15.49 -6.10
C ASP A 205 -11.18 16.13 -5.47
N LEU A 206 -10.57 17.07 -6.19
CA LEU A 206 -9.36 17.79 -5.76
C LEU A 206 -9.65 19.01 -4.86
N THR A 207 -10.89 19.31 -4.51
CA THR A 207 -11.20 20.45 -3.63
C THR A 207 -10.55 20.33 -2.25
N GLN A 208 -10.25 19.09 -1.81
CA GLN A 208 -9.56 18.78 -0.57
C GLN A 208 -8.08 18.39 -0.75
N ALA A 209 -7.43 18.81 -1.86
CA ALA A 209 -6.03 18.51 -2.15
C ALA A 209 -5.07 18.86 -1.00
N SER A 210 -5.34 19.93 -0.23
CA SER A 210 -4.57 20.29 0.96
C SER A 210 -4.59 19.24 2.08
N LYS A 211 -5.67 18.45 2.17
CA LYS A 211 -5.75 17.32 3.12
C LYS A 211 -5.06 16.08 2.57
N MET A 212 -5.13 15.83 1.25
CA MET A 212 -4.48 14.71 0.60
C MET A 212 -2.96 14.72 0.81
N VAL A 213 -2.36 15.91 0.90
CA VAL A 213 -0.92 16.08 1.16
C VAL A 213 -0.46 15.45 2.49
N GLN A 214 -1.34 15.24 3.45
CA GLN A 214 -0.98 14.63 4.73
C GLN A 214 -0.48 13.19 4.58
N THR A 215 -0.80 12.52 3.47
CA THR A 215 -0.26 11.19 3.16
C THR A 215 1.17 11.19 2.65
N VAL A 216 1.70 12.35 2.18
CA VAL A 216 3.01 12.43 1.52
C VAL A 216 4.14 12.30 2.54
N GLU A 217 5.11 11.45 2.23
CA GLU A 217 6.34 11.24 3.01
C GLU A 217 7.61 11.49 2.19
N ASP A 218 8.69 11.78 2.89
CA ASP A 218 9.99 11.99 2.26
C ASP A 218 10.55 10.67 1.69
N PRO A 219 10.97 10.65 0.42
CA PRO A 219 11.59 9.48 -0.17
C PRO A 219 12.91 9.13 0.52
N HIS A 220 13.10 7.86 0.88
CA HIS A 220 14.32 7.40 1.52
C HIS A 220 15.39 6.98 0.49
N PRO A 221 16.65 7.51 0.56
CA PRO A 221 17.67 7.27 -0.47
C PRO A 221 18.00 5.81 -0.75
N VAL A 222 18.04 4.96 0.28
CA VAL A 222 18.30 3.51 0.12
C VAL A 222 17.13 2.84 -0.59
N ILE A 223 15.89 3.15 -0.17
CA ILE A 223 14.68 2.62 -0.83
C ILE A 223 14.64 3.07 -2.29
N ASN A 224 14.94 4.33 -2.58
CA ASN A 224 15.00 4.85 -3.95
C ASN A 224 15.95 4.05 -4.83
N ARG A 225 17.17 3.78 -4.31
CA ARG A 225 18.17 2.98 -5.01
C ARG A 225 17.68 1.56 -5.25
N GLU A 226 17.12 0.90 -4.23
CA GLU A 226 16.64 -0.48 -4.34
C GLU A 226 15.45 -0.60 -5.31
N ILE A 227 14.55 0.40 -5.34
CA ILE A 227 13.46 0.46 -6.34
C ILE A 227 14.05 0.62 -7.75
N ALA A 228 15.03 1.51 -7.95
CA ALA A 228 15.68 1.70 -9.24
C ALA A 228 16.40 0.43 -9.72
N GLU A 229 17.08 -0.28 -8.81
CA GLU A 229 17.71 -1.58 -9.10
C GLU A 229 16.65 -2.64 -9.45
N TRP A 230 15.51 -2.64 -8.73
CA TRP A 230 14.39 -3.55 -9.00
C TRP A 230 13.76 -3.27 -10.37
N ILE A 231 13.47 -2.00 -10.73
CA ILE A 231 12.97 -1.62 -12.07
C ILE A 231 13.93 -2.12 -13.15
N LYS A 232 15.23 -1.93 -12.97
CA LYS A 232 16.25 -2.35 -13.94
C LYS A 232 16.33 -3.89 -14.09
N ARG A 233 16.19 -4.63 -13.00
CA ARG A 233 16.27 -6.10 -12.99
C ARG A 233 14.96 -6.76 -13.40
N GLY A 234 13.82 -6.10 -13.17
CA GLY A 234 12.48 -6.66 -13.32
C GLY A 234 12.02 -7.44 -12.09
N ASP A 235 12.84 -8.33 -11.56
CA ASP A 235 12.52 -9.19 -10.42
C ASP A 235 12.76 -8.51 -9.07
N LEU A 236 11.84 -8.68 -8.14
CA LEU A 236 12.02 -8.31 -6.74
C LEU A 236 12.90 -9.35 -6.02
N VAL A 237 13.99 -8.89 -5.46
CA VAL A 237 14.88 -9.74 -4.63
C VAL A 237 15.08 -9.08 -3.26
N VAL A 238 14.76 -9.80 -2.19
CA VAL A 238 14.88 -9.33 -0.81
C VAL A 238 15.66 -10.35 0.00
N ARG A 239 16.76 -9.95 0.65
CA ARG A 239 17.67 -10.84 1.42
C ARG A 239 18.07 -12.12 0.64
N GLY A 240 18.32 -11.99 -0.66
CA GLY A 240 18.71 -13.12 -1.52
C GLY A 240 17.54 -13.98 -2.03
N VAL A 241 16.33 -13.78 -1.52
CA VAL A 241 15.12 -14.46 -2.02
C VAL A 241 14.59 -13.72 -3.24
N ASN A 242 14.47 -14.39 -4.38
CA ASN A 242 13.80 -13.86 -5.57
C ASN A 242 12.29 -14.06 -5.41
N VAL A 243 11.61 -13.01 -4.89
CA VAL A 243 10.18 -13.02 -4.60
C VAL A 243 9.36 -13.20 -5.89
N SER A 244 9.80 -12.58 -6.99
CA SER A 244 9.12 -12.71 -8.30
C SER A 244 9.07 -14.15 -8.79
N LYS A 245 10.17 -14.90 -8.62
CA LYS A 245 10.23 -16.32 -9.02
C LYS A 245 9.47 -17.24 -8.06
N LYS A 246 9.24 -16.80 -6.83
CA LYS A 246 8.46 -17.57 -5.85
C LYS A 246 6.94 -17.41 -5.98
N LEU A 247 6.44 -16.50 -6.80
CA LEU A 247 5.01 -16.29 -6.96
C LEU A 247 4.22 -17.59 -7.25
N PRO A 248 4.65 -18.52 -8.11
CA PRO A 248 3.92 -19.77 -8.36
C PRO A 248 3.82 -20.71 -7.14
N GLU A 249 4.70 -20.55 -6.15
CA GLU A 249 4.70 -21.36 -4.93
C GLU A 249 3.72 -20.79 -3.87
N LEU A 250 3.35 -19.52 -3.96
CA LEU A 250 2.46 -18.86 -3.00
C LEU A 250 1.00 -19.23 -3.29
N LYS A 251 0.33 -19.81 -2.29
CA LYS A 251 -1.03 -20.34 -2.40
C LYS A 251 -2.08 -19.53 -1.62
N HIS A 252 -1.71 -18.40 -1.06
CA HIS A 252 -2.64 -17.52 -0.33
C HIS A 252 -3.82 -17.11 -1.21
N PRO A 253 -5.07 -17.09 -0.72
CA PRO A 253 -6.16 -16.41 -1.40
C PRO A 253 -5.72 -15.01 -1.82
N PHE A 254 -5.98 -14.61 -3.06
CA PHE A 254 -5.41 -13.37 -3.62
C PHE A 254 -6.44 -12.53 -4.37
N PHE A 255 -6.52 -11.26 -4.03
CA PHE A 255 -7.31 -10.29 -4.78
C PHE A 255 -6.42 -9.19 -5.35
N CYS A 256 -6.46 -9.00 -6.66
CA CYS A 256 -5.70 -7.98 -7.37
C CYS A 256 -6.62 -6.87 -7.88
N VAL A 257 -6.43 -5.66 -7.39
CA VAL A 257 -7.12 -4.44 -7.85
C VAL A 257 -6.18 -3.64 -8.74
N VAL A 258 -6.59 -3.44 -9.98
CA VAL A 258 -5.80 -2.77 -11.03
C VAL A 258 -6.55 -1.54 -11.50
N ALA A 259 -5.90 -0.37 -11.46
CA ALA A 259 -6.40 0.84 -12.07
C ALA A 259 -6.07 0.84 -13.57
N ASN A 260 -7.04 1.17 -14.42
CA ASN A 260 -6.89 1.04 -15.88
C ASN A 260 -5.92 2.05 -16.51
N ASP A 261 -5.69 3.20 -15.85
CA ASP A 261 -4.83 4.30 -16.31
C ASP A 261 -3.72 4.62 -15.29
N ASP A 262 -3.24 3.61 -14.57
CA ASP A 262 -2.16 3.76 -13.59
C ASP A 262 -0.82 4.05 -14.30
N GLY A 263 -0.32 5.28 -14.13
CA GLY A 263 0.95 5.70 -14.70
C GLY A 263 2.16 5.45 -13.77
N ILE A 264 1.96 4.96 -12.55
CA ILE A 264 3.03 4.58 -11.62
C ILE A 264 3.33 3.09 -11.76
N VAL A 265 2.32 2.26 -11.61
CA VAL A 265 2.40 0.81 -11.79
C VAL A 265 1.48 0.43 -12.95
N LEU A 266 2.05 0.31 -14.14
CA LEU A 266 1.26 0.04 -15.35
C LEU A 266 0.34 -1.18 -15.15
N PRO A 267 -0.89 -1.17 -15.70
CA PRO A 267 -1.85 -2.26 -15.54
C PRO A 267 -1.27 -3.64 -15.87
N VAL A 268 -0.43 -3.74 -16.91
CA VAL A 268 0.25 -4.98 -17.29
C VAL A 268 1.19 -5.49 -16.18
N THR A 269 1.81 -4.59 -15.44
CA THR A 269 2.72 -4.90 -14.33
C THR A 269 1.95 -5.40 -13.10
N SER A 270 0.87 -4.71 -12.70
CA SER A 270 -0.01 -5.17 -11.62
C SER A 270 -0.65 -6.52 -11.93
N ARG A 271 -1.22 -6.66 -13.13
CA ARG A 271 -1.87 -7.89 -13.59
C ARG A 271 -0.92 -9.09 -13.61
N HIS A 272 0.36 -8.88 -13.94
CA HIS A 272 1.35 -9.95 -13.93
C HIS A 272 1.45 -10.67 -12.58
N THR A 273 1.31 -9.95 -11.46
CA THR A 273 1.30 -10.58 -10.12
C THR A 273 0.12 -11.55 -9.98
N TYR A 274 -1.07 -11.16 -10.48
CA TYR A 274 -2.27 -12.01 -10.51
C TYR A 274 -2.07 -13.25 -11.39
N ASP A 275 -1.48 -13.08 -12.57
CA ASP A 275 -1.29 -14.18 -13.52
C ASP A 275 -0.24 -15.19 -12.98
N ALA A 276 0.80 -14.70 -12.27
CA ALA A 276 1.95 -15.51 -11.83
C ALA A 276 1.75 -16.21 -10.47
N ILE A 277 0.87 -15.71 -9.59
CA ILE A 277 0.66 -16.34 -8.28
C ILE A 277 0.02 -17.71 -8.41
N GLY A 278 0.51 -18.67 -7.62
CA GLY A 278 0.01 -20.04 -7.65
C GLY A 278 -1.27 -20.29 -6.85
N SER A 279 -1.97 -19.24 -6.42
CA SER A 279 -3.24 -19.36 -5.71
C SER A 279 -4.35 -19.91 -6.61
N GLU A 280 -5.14 -20.84 -6.10
CA GLU A 280 -6.36 -21.34 -6.74
C GLU A 280 -7.56 -20.42 -6.47
N THR A 281 -7.58 -19.75 -5.32
CA THR A 281 -8.59 -18.77 -4.93
C THR A 281 -8.07 -17.36 -5.24
N LYS A 282 -8.31 -16.88 -6.46
CA LYS A 282 -7.85 -15.54 -6.84
C LYS A 282 -8.88 -14.79 -7.67
N ARG A 283 -8.94 -13.46 -7.46
CA ARG A 283 -9.83 -12.54 -8.19
C ARG A 283 -9.03 -11.36 -8.75
N LEU A 284 -9.48 -10.85 -9.87
CA LEU A 284 -8.97 -9.64 -10.51
C LEU A 284 -10.11 -8.63 -10.65
N LEU A 285 -9.87 -7.42 -10.19
CA LEU A 285 -10.76 -6.27 -10.39
C LEU A 285 -10.02 -5.20 -11.19
N LEU A 286 -10.44 -4.98 -12.43
CA LEU A 286 -10.01 -3.83 -13.22
C LEU A 286 -10.96 -2.67 -12.95
N VAL A 287 -10.43 -1.55 -12.46
CA VAL A 287 -11.19 -0.35 -12.12
C VAL A 287 -10.93 0.74 -13.14
N GLY A 288 -12.00 1.31 -13.66
CA GLY A 288 -11.95 2.34 -14.70
C GLY A 288 -12.19 1.77 -16.09
N ASP A 289 -12.47 2.66 -17.01
CA ASP A 289 -12.68 2.43 -18.42
C ASP A 289 -12.17 3.65 -19.23
N PRO A 290 -12.20 3.66 -20.56
CA PRO A 290 -11.73 4.79 -21.36
C PRO A 290 -12.45 6.11 -21.08
N ASP A 291 -13.71 6.07 -20.67
CA ASP A 291 -14.53 7.26 -20.39
C ASP A 291 -14.34 7.76 -18.94
N GLN A 292 -13.94 6.85 -18.04
CA GLN A 292 -13.65 7.13 -16.62
C GLN A 292 -12.30 6.53 -16.21
N PRO A 293 -11.19 7.08 -16.69
CA PRO A 293 -9.86 6.59 -16.34
C PRO A 293 -9.57 6.77 -14.85
N ILE A 294 -8.99 5.72 -14.27
CA ILE A 294 -8.59 5.64 -12.86
C ILE A 294 -7.07 5.50 -12.79
N ALA A 295 -6.42 6.47 -12.18
CA ALA A 295 -4.98 6.49 -11.95
C ALA A 295 -4.60 5.83 -10.61
N HIS A 296 -3.31 5.83 -10.26
CA HIS A 296 -2.74 5.11 -9.12
C HIS A 296 -3.42 5.43 -7.78
N ALA A 297 -3.51 6.72 -7.42
CA ALA A 297 -4.10 7.15 -6.14
C ALA A 297 -5.63 7.19 -6.15
N ASP A 298 -6.25 7.19 -7.33
CA ASP A 298 -7.70 7.22 -7.47
C ASP A 298 -8.35 5.95 -6.89
N LEU A 299 -7.63 4.82 -6.81
CA LEU A 299 -8.13 3.62 -6.13
C LEU A 299 -8.55 3.87 -4.67
N PHE A 300 -8.03 4.92 -4.05
CA PHE A 300 -8.35 5.30 -2.67
C PHE A 300 -9.28 6.51 -2.58
N LEU A 301 -9.35 7.35 -3.61
CA LEU A 301 -9.89 8.70 -3.54
C LEU A 301 -10.99 8.99 -4.57
N CYS A 302 -11.19 8.13 -5.57
CA CYS A 302 -12.15 8.41 -6.64
C CYS A 302 -13.60 8.37 -6.15
N THR A 303 -14.43 9.15 -6.80
CA THR A 303 -15.88 9.15 -6.55
C THR A 303 -16.42 7.73 -6.79
N GLY A 304 -17.14 7.20 -5.80
CA GLY A 304 -17.70 5.85 -5.85
C GLY A 304 -16.71 4.74 -5.51
N ALA A 305 -15.49 5.04 -4.99
CA ALA A 305 -14.54 4.04 -4.52
C ALA A 305 -15.17 3.06 -3.51
N GLN A 306 -16.12 3.54 -2.69
CA GLN A 306 -16.84 2.76 -1.68
C GLN A 306 -17.52 1.52 -2.26
N THR A 307 -18.20 1.67 -3.37
CA THR A 307 -18.97 0.58 -4.02
C THR A 307 -18.17 -0.15 -5.11
N ARG A 308 -17.34 0.60 -5.84
CA ARG A 308 -16.59 0.04 -6.99
C ARG A 308 -15.33 -0.71 -6.57
N ILE A 309 -14.74 -0.37 -5.41
CA ILE A 309 -13.42 -0.87 -5.00
C ILE A 309 -13.48 -1.46 -3.59
N PHE A 310 -13.88 -0.66 -2.59
CA PHE A 310 -13.80 -1.09 -1.18
C PHE A 310 -14.78 -2.22 -0.87
N ALA A 311 -16.00 -2.15 -1.41
CA ALA A 311 -16.99 -3.20 -1.22
C ALA A 311 -16.52 -4.56 -1.79
N PRO A 312 -16.10 -4.69 -3.07
CA PRO A 312 -15.58 -5.94 -3.60
C PRO A 312 -14.36 -6.51 -2.83
N VAL A 313 -13.48 -5.63 -2.33
CA VAL A 313 -12.33 -6.05 -1.51
C VAL A 313 -12.79 -6.61 -0.17
N ALA A 314 -13.73 -5.92 0.51
CA ALA A 314 -14.25 -6.38 1.78
C ALA A 314 -15.02 -7.70 1.63
N ASP A 315 -15.86 -7.82 0.58
CA ASP A 315 -16.62 -9.03 0.29
C ASP A 315 -15.69 -10.23 0.08
N PHE A 316 -14.61 -10.06 -0.69
CA PHE A 316 -13.60 -11.11 -0.86
C PHE A 316 -12.98 -11.55 0.46
N LEU A 317 -12.59 -10.60 1.34
CA LEU A 317 -11.98 -10.92 2.64
C LEU A 317 -12.95 -11.58 3.63
N LEU A 318 -14.25 -11.36 3.47
CA LEU A 318 -15.29 -12.01 4.26
C LEU A 318 -15.62 -13.43 3.77
N GLU A 319 -15.38 -13.72 2.48
CA GLU A 319 -15.67 -15.01 1.86
C GLU A 319 -14.54 -16.04 2.03
N VAL A 320 -13.27 -15.63 2.13
CA VAL A 320 -12.11 -16.53 2.21
C VAL A 320 -11.67 -16.87 3.69
#